data_a72bbc4f10cd01486c07d393d5ac5acf
#
_entry.id   a72bbc4f10cd01486c07d393d5ac5acf
#
_cell.length_a   1.000
_cell.length_b   1.000
_cell.length_c   1.000
_cell.angle_alpha   90.00
_cell.angle_beta   90.00
_cell.angle_gamma   90.00
#
_symmetry.space_group_name_H-M   'P 1'
#
loop_
_entity.id
_entity.type
_entity.pdbx_description
1 polymer ?
#
loop_
_entity_poly.entity_id
_entity_poly.type
_entity_poly.pdbx_seq_one_letter_code
_entity_poly.pdbx_strand_id
1 'polypeptide(L)'
;MRKSVFFLAVSAMFFLSSCKEDIPARFEEGPYTVTTLQKGMFDIEDSNSSNPAGVHEGGMNNCSNMYLVLGKKKALLIDLSNDIKWADNAAESLRKVFYDLAGKREKIITITHVHGDHTGMLHAFVDDPEVSFFLPKKDFEGDKRFPEDRTVIIDDGFVFDLGGVKVDAIDVQGHTPGSMAFYVEGQDALFSGDAVGSGSGVWIFSLDGFKQFEKGLANLIAFLENPANGVNLDKLTVYGAHAWQKGQKPKLDMPFIYDLQGAVDDIEAAKAVWEPYRTGMPMLNANFKHGEGTITWSTDSYAKLCAEKGIEVALTE
;
A
#
# COMPACT_ATOMS: atom_id res chain seq x y z
N MET A 1 -0.61 -34.61 77.22
CA MET A 1 -0.94 -33.34 76.65
C MET A 1 -0.32 -33.26 75.23
N ARG A 2 -1.10 -33.52 74.19
CA ARG A 2 -0.64 -33.44 72.79
C ARG A 2 -1.15 -32.10 72.20
N LYS A 3 -0.23 -31.23 71.76
CA LYS A 3 -0.56 -30.00 71.09
C LYS A 3 -0.68 -30.28 69.57
N SER A 4 -1.90 -30.15 69.07
CA SER A 4 -2.15 -30.16 67.61
C SER A 4 -1.82 -28.80 67.01
N VAL A 5 -0.93 -28.79 66.03
CA VAL A 5 -0.60 -27.64 65.25
C VAL A 5 -1.47 -27.70 63.98
N PHE A 6 -2.37 -26.73 63.79
CA PHE A 6 -3.14 -26.54 62.57
C PHE A 6 -2.26 -25.75 61.53
N PHE A 7 -1.96 -26.38 60.41
CA PHE A 7 -1.40 -25.69 59.27
C PHE A 7 -2.55 -25.10 58.46
N LEU A 8 -2.63 -23.78 58.42
CA LEU A 8 -3.49 -23.06 57.49
C LEU A 8 -2.76 -22.99 56.14
N ALA A 9 -3.26 -23.73 55.14
CA ALA A 9 -2.81 -23.58 53.75
C ALA A 9 -3.47 -22.33 53.16
N VAL A 10 -2.71 -21.27 53.01
CA VAL A 10 -3.11 -20.09 52.24
C VAL A 10 -2.90 -20.39 50.76
N SER A 11 -4.01 -20.68 50.08
CA SER A 11 -4.01 -20.83 48.61
C SER A 11 -3.84 -19.45 47.98
N ALA A 12 -2.63 -19.13 47.53
CA ALA A 12 -2.38 -17.93 46.74
C ALA A 12 -2.96 -18.13 45.35
N MET A 13 -4.14 -17.58 45.11
CA MET A 13 -4.67 -17.40 43.77
C MET A 13 -3.77 -16.38 43.03
N PHE A 14 -2.87 -16.90 42.20
CA PHE A 14 -2.22 -16.07 41.17
C PHE A 14 -3.27 -15.64 40.14
N PHE A 15 -3.80 -14.46 40.29
CA PHE A 15 -4.43 -13.76 39.19
C PHE A 15 -3.30 -13.45 38.17
N LEU A 16 -3.22 -14.26 37.14
CA LEU A 16 -2.50 -13.87 35.91
C LEU A 16 -3.26 -12.69 35.28
N SER A 17 -2.96 -11.49 35.74
CA SER A 17 -3.26 -10.28 35.03
C SER A 17 -2.45 -10.38 33.73
N SER A 18 -3.12 -10.68 32.62
CA SER A 18 -2.58 -10.51 31.27
C SER A 18 -2.45 -9.00 31.07
N CYS A 19 -1.31 -8.44 31.48
CA CYS A 19 -0.88 -7.15 30.99
C CYS A 19 -0.74 -7.33 29.47
N LYS A 20 -1.70 -6.83 28.69
CA LYS A 20 -1.44 -6.51 27.31
C LYS A 20 -0.40 -5.40 27.36
N GLU A 21 0.85 -5.72 27.03
CA GLU A 21 1.84 -4.68 26.77
C GLU A 21 1.24 -3.77 25.70
N ASP A 22 1.14 -2.49 25.98
CA ASP A 22 0.70 -1.52 24.99
C ASP A 22 1.74 -1.49 23.87
N ILE A 23 1.31 -1.72 22.63
CA ILE A 23 2.18 -1.67 21.48
C ILE A 23 2.77 -0.26 21.39
N PRO A 24 4.11 -0.10 21.38
CA PRO A 24 4.72 1.22 21.31
C PRO A 24 4.32 1.94 20.03
N ALA A 25 4.31 3.27 20.06
CA ALA A 25 4.00 4.09 18.89
C ALA A 25 4.98 3.86 17.73
N ARG A 26 6.23 3.47 18.05
CA ARG A 26 7.28 3.09 17.11
C ARG A 26 8.23 2.08 17.75
N PHE A 27 8.62 1.07 16.97
CA PHE A 27 9.67 0.11 17.36
C PHE A 27 10.41 -0.40 16.12
N GLU A 28 11.54 -1.08 16.37
CA GLU A 28 12.37 -1.66 15.31
C GLU A 28 12.47 -3.18 15.52
N GLU A 29 12.46 -3.94 14.41
CA GLU A 29 12.71 -5.38 14.37
C GLU A 29 13.54 -5.71 13.13
N GLY A 30 14.80 -6.10 13.34
CA GLY A 30 15.76 -6.31 12.25
C GLY A 30 15.89 -5.07 11.38
N PRO A 31 15.72 -5.19 10.05
CA PRO A 31 15.80 -4.04 9.14
C PRO A 31 14.55 -3.17 9.12
N TYR A 32 13.49 -3.51 9.85
CA TYR A 32 12.20 -2.85 9.77
C TYR A 32 11.97 -1.88 10.91
N THR A 33 11.35 -0.74 10.56
CA THR A 33 10.74 0.18 11.50
C THR A 33 9.22 0.05 11.41
N VAL A 34 8.57 -0.20 12.53
CA VAL A 34 7.11 -0.29 12.64
C VAL A 34 6.58 0.94 13.33
N THR A 35 5.65 1.64 12.69
CA THR A 35 5.01 2.85 13.22
C THR A 35 3.50 2.62 13.35
N THR A 36 2.94 2.89 14.53
CA THR A 36 1.48 2.87 14.72
C THR A 36 0.87 4.10 14.06
N LEU A 37 0.05 3.91 13.02
CA LEU A 37 -0.68 4.98 12.33
C LEU A 37 -1.94 5.37 13.10
N GLN A 38 -2.75 4.37 13.40
CA GLN A 38 -3.97 4.45 14.19
C GLN A 38 -4.14 3.14 14.97
N LYS A 39 -5.14 3.08 15.85
CA LYS A 39 -5.43 1.85 16.60
C LYS A 39 -5.68 0.66 15.66
N GLY A 40 -4.77 -0.31 15.70
CA GLY A 40 -4.85 -1.50 14.86
C GLY A 40 -4.39 -1.30 13.41
N MET A 41 -3.73 -0.18 13.10
CA MET A 41 -3.10 0.06 11.81
C MET A 41 -1.63 0.44 11.99
N PHE A 42 -0.77 -0.18 11.20
CA PHE A 42 0.68 -0.03 11.30
C PHE A 42 1.28 0.18 9.90
N ASP A 43 2.30 1.03 9.86
CA ASP A 43 3.21 1.20 8.73
C ASP A 43 4.50 0.43 9.06
N ILE A 44 4.96 -0.40 8.13
CA ILE A 44 6.17 -1.20 8.24
C ILE A 44 7.09 -0.78 7.11
N GLU A 45 8.21 -0.15 7.47
CA GLU A 45 9.20 0.35 6.53
C GLU A 45 10.54 -0.36 6.76
N ASP A 46 11.25 -0.69 5.68
CA ASP A 46 12.66 -1.06 5.84
C ASP A 46 13.55 0.20 6.01
N SER A 47 14.80 0.03 6.40
CA SER A 47 15.69 1.16 6.67
C SER A 47 16.09 1.97 5.43
N ASN A 48 15.76 1.50 4.23
CA ASN A 48 15.92 2.25 2.99
C ASN A 48 14.71 3.13 2.64
N SER A 49 13.52 2.85 3.20
CA SER A 49 12.25 3.40 2.73
C SER A 49 12.17 4.92 2.66
N SER A 50 12.88 5.62 3.54
CA SER A 50 12.89 7.10 3.58
C SER A 50 14.06 7.74 2.82
N ASN A 51 14.93 6.96 2.19
CA ASN A 51 16.12 7.46 1.49
C ASN A 51 16.03 7.24 -0.02
N PRO A 52 15.87 8.29 -0.85
CA PRO A 52 15.70 8.13 -2.29
C PRO A 52 16.92 7.55 -3.00
N ALA A 53 18.11 7.67 -2.42
CA ALA A 53 19.34 7.08 -2.98
C ALA A 53 19.59 5.65 -2.48
N GLY A 54 18.78 5.16 -1.51
CA GLY A 54 19.07 3.97 -0.75
C GLY A 54 20.25 4.16 0.20
N VAL A 55 20.33 3.36 1.26
CA VAL A 55 21.48 3.33 2.19
C VAL A 55 22.30 2.07 2.01
N HIS A 56 21.68 1.05 1.43
CA HIS A 56 22.28 -0.26 1.20
C HIS A 56 22.23 -0.59 -0.30
N GLU A 57 23.17 -1.42 -0.76
CA GLU A 57 23.26 -1.92 -2.13
C GLU A 57 23.46 -0.87 -3.25
N GLY A 58 23.71 0.39 -2.89
CA GLY A 58 24.19 1.43 -3.82
C GLY A 58 23.29 1.67 -5.03
N GLY A 59 22.02 1.86 -4.83
CA GLY A 59 21.05 2.06 -5.91
C GLY A 59 19.93 3.03 -5.57
N MET A 60 19.03 3.20 -6.54
CA MET A 60 17.80 3.93 -6.30
C MET A 60 16.94 3.15 -5.31
N ASN A 61 16.46 3.83 -4.28
CA ASN A 61 15.52 3.24 -3.35
C ASN A 61 14.14 3.13 -3.99
N ASN A 62 13.67 1.92 -4.21
CA ASN A 62 12.28 1.66 -4.57
C ASN A 62 11.60 0.68 -3.61
N CYS A 63 12.03 0.66 -2.35
CA CYS A 63 11.33 -0.07 -1.29
C CYS A 63 9.94 0.49 -1.09
N SER A 64 8.94 -0.38 -1.03
CA SER A 64 7.58 0.03 -0.69
C SER A 64 7.32 -0.08 0.82
N ASN A 65 6.45 0.79 1.32
CA ASN A 65 5.86 0.60 2.64
C ASN A 65 4.91 -0.61 2.61
N MET A 66 4.90 -1.35 3.71
CA MET A 66 3.92 -2.40 3.97
C MET A 66 2.96 -1.90 5.04
N TYR A 67 1.68 -2.24 4.92
CA TYR A 67 0.68 -1.79 5.90
C TYR A 67 -0.03 -2.98 6.53
N LEU A 68 -0.23 -2.93 7.85
CA LEU A 68 -0.94 -3.97 8.59
C LEU A 68 -2.22 -3.42 9.20
N VAL A 69 -3.35 -4.08 8.93
CA VAL A 69 -4.66 -3.77 9.50
C VAL A 69 -5.15 -4.92 10.35
N LEU A 70 -5.50 -4.64 11.61
CA LEU A 70 -5.97 -5.64 12.57
C LEU A 70 -7.46 -5.50 12.85
N GLY A 71 -8.23 -6.54 12.54
CA GLY A 71 -9.56 -6.74 13.11
C GLY A 71 -9.53 -7.60 14.37
N LYS A 72 -10.69 -8.04 14.84
CA LYS A 72 -10.78 -8.95 15.99
C LYS A 72 -10.41 -10.39 15.63
N LYS A 73 -10.66 -10.82 14.39
CA LYS A 73 -10.51 -12.21 13.94
C LYS A 73 -9.36 -12.40 12.98
N LYS A 74 -9.08 -11.41 12.12
CA LYS A 74 -8.11 -11.49 11.05
C LYS A 74 -7.15 -10.30 11.07
N ALA A 75 -5.96 -10.50 10.52
CA ALA A 75 -4.93 -9.52 10.28
C ALA A 75 -4.62 -9.49 8.79
N LEU A 76 -4.66 -8.31 8.18
CA LEU A 76 -4.39 -8.09 6.76
C LEU A 76 -3.09 -7.31 6.62
N LEU A 77 -2.07 -7.96 6.04
CA LEU A 77 -0.84 -7.32 5.62
C LEU A 77 -0.97 -6.94 4.13
N ILE A 78 -0.68 -5.68 3.80
CA ILE A 78 -0.76 -5.12 2.46
C ILE A 78 0.66 -4.84 1.99
N ASP A 79 1.05 -5.45 0.87
CA ASP A 79 2.37 -5.43 0.24
C ASP A 79 3.50 -6.12 1.04
N LEU A 80 4.60 -6.41 0.33
CA LEU A 80 5.74 -7.17 0.83
C LEU A 80 7.10 -6.54 0.45
N SER A 81 7.13 -5.25 0.15
CA SER A 81 8.34 -4.48 -0.14
C SER A 81 9.30 -5.16 -1.14
N ASN A 82 10.55 -4.69 -1.18
CA ASN A 82 11.64 -5.30 -1.95
C ASN A 82 12.16 -6.58 -1.28
N ASP A 83 12.82 -7.43 -2.06
CA ASP A 83 13.65 -8.51 -1.56
C ASP A 83 14.92 -7.93 -0.90
N ILE A 84 14.94 -7.91 0.43
CA ILE A 84 16.04 -7.36 1.22
C ILE A 84 17.18 -8.36 1.28
N LYS A 85 18.31 -8.03 0.63
CA LYS A 85 19.53 -8.87 0.56
C LYS A 85 20.66 -8.43 1.47
N TRP A 86 20.60 -7.18 1.95
CA TRP A 86 21.64 -6.60 2.80
C TRP A 86 21.48 -6.94 4.29
N ALA A 87 20.39 -7.58 4.68
CA ALA A 87 20.14 -8.04 6.04
C ALA A 87 19.72 -9.52 6.02
N ASP A 88 20.58 -10.42 6.48
CA ASP A 88 20.35 -11.87 6.44
C ASP A 88 19.08 -12.31 7.20
N ASN A 89 18.65 -11.54 8.20
CA ASN A 89 17.48 -11.83 9.03
C ASN A 89 16.19 -11.14 8.55
N ALA A 90 16.18 -10.52 7.37
CA ALA A 90 15.04 -9.73 6.92
C ALA A 90 13.74 -10.54 6.86
N ALA A 91 13.76 -11.74 6.30
CA ALA A 91 12.58 -12.60 6.21
C ALA A 91 12.05 -13.03 7.59
N GLU A 92 12.94 -13.41 8.50
CA GLU A 92 12.59 -13.80 9.86
C GLU A 92 12.01 -12.62 10.64
N SER A 93 12.62 -11.45 10.54
CA SER A 93 12.17 -10.22 11.20
C SER A 93 10.80 -9.78 10.70
N LEU A 94 10.54 -9.82 9.38
CA LEU A 94 9.22 -9.48 8.84
C LEU A 94 8.14 -10.46 9.31
N ARG A 95 8.45 -11.75 9.29
CA ARG A 95 7.55 -12.77 9.86
C ARG A 95 7.25 -12.49 11.33
N LYS A 96 8.29 -12.20 12.11
CA LYS A 96 8.16 -11.90 13.54
C LYS A 96 7.26 -10.69 13.77
N VAL A 97 7.47 -9.58 13.05
CA VAL A 97 6.61 -8.39 13.13
C VAL A 97 5.16 -8.75 12.85
N PHE A 98 4.91 -9.44 11.74
CA PHE A 98 3.54 -9.80 11.35
C PHE A 98 2.89 -10.74 12.37
N TYR A 99 3.58 -11.77 12.84
CA TYR A 99 3.05 -12.74 13.78
C TYR A 99 2.81 -12.15 15.18
N ASP A 100 3.73 -11.34 15.69
CA ASP A 100 3.60 -10.71 17.01
C ASP A 100 2.39 -9.74 17.03
N LEU A 101 2.21 -8.92 15.98
CA LEU A 101 1.09 -8.00 15.87
C LEU A 101 -0.23 -8.72 15.58
N ALA A 102 -0.23 -9.72 14.70
CA ALA A 102 -1.41 -10.51 14.37
C ALA A 102 -1.87 -11.37 15.54
N GLY A 103 -0.94 -11.90 16.33
CA GLY A 103 -1.24 -12.83 17.43
C GLY A 103 -1.97 -14.09 16.93
N LYS A 104 -3.11 -14.40 17.54
CA LYS A 104 -3.93 -15.58 17.18
C LYS A 104 -4.89 -15.36 16.00
N ARG A 105 -4.83 -14.20 15.34
CA ARG A 105 -5.70 -13.89 14.22
C ARG A 105 -5.31 -14.73 13.00
N GLU A 106 -6.30 -15.01 12.14
CA GLU A 106 -6.05 -15.52 10.80
C GLU A 106 -5.21 -14.48 10.03
N LYS A 107 -4.16 -14.93 9.33
CA LYS A 107 -3.18 -14.10 8.66
C LYS A 107 -3.46 -14.06 7.17
N ILE A 108 -3.72 -12.88 6.67
CA ILE A 108 -3.99 -12.62 5.26
C ILE A 108 -2.94 -11.64 4.73
N ILE A 109 -2.43 -11.94 3.53
CA ILE A 109 -1.58 -11.03 2.77
C ILE A 109 -2.32 -10.66 1.49
N THR A 110 -2.36 -9.38 1.16
CA THR A 110 -2.77 -8.86 -0.13
C THR A 110 -1.68 -7.99 -0.72
N ILE A 111 -1.67 -7.86 -2.04
CA ILE A 111 -0.68 -7.08 -2.77
C ILE A 111 -1.42 -6.01 -3.58
N THR A 112 -0.94 -4.78 -3.58
CA THR A 112 -1.57 -3.70 -4.33
C THR A 112 -1.41 -3.88 -5.83
N HIS A 113 -0.27 -4.38 -6.30
CA HIS A 113 0.03 -4.66 -7.71
C HIS A 113 1.29 -5.54 -7.89
N VAL A 114 1.58 -5.96 -9.11
CA VAL A 114 2.53 -7.04 -9.42
C VAL A 114 4.02 -6.68 -9.34
N HIS A 115 4.40 -5.41 -9.17
CA HIS A 115 5.80 -4.99 -9.20
C HIS A 115 6.65 -5.64 -8.10
N GLY A 116 7.95 -5.78 -8.38
CA GLY A 116 8.87 -6.50 -7.52
C GLY A 116 9.10 -5.88 -6.16
N ASP A 117 8.99 -4.56 -6.06
CA ASP A 117 9.08 -3.79 -4.82
C ASP A 117 7.81 -3.84 -3.95
N HIS A 118 6.77 -4.57 -4.41
CA HIS A 118 5.58 -4.90 -3.63
C HIS A 118 5.45 -6.39 -3.34
N THR A 119 6.26 -7.22 -4.01
CA THR A 119 6.22 -8.69 -3.89
C THR A 119 7.54 -9.29 -3.39
N GLY A 120 8.55 -8.49 -3.12
CA GLY A 120 9.94 -8.94 -2.93
C GLY A 120 10.12 -9.91 -1.76
N MET A 121 9.47 -9.66 -0.62
CA MET A 121 9.57 -10.54 0.56
C MET A 121 8.57 -11.71 0.53
N LEU A 122 7.99 -12.04 -0.64
CA LEU A 122 7.06 -13.18 -0.76
C LEU A 122 7.66 -14.50 -0.22
N HIS A 123 8.95 -14.70 -0.42
CA HIS A 123 9.67 -15.90 0.07
C HIS A 123 9.62 -16.07 1.60
N ALA A 124 9.32 -14.99 2.34
CA ALA A 124 9.13 -15.09 3.79
C ALA A 124 7.82 -15.81 4.17
N PHE A 125 6.83 -15.91 3.26
CA PHE A 125 5.48 -16.37 3.60
C PHE A 125 4.92 -17.45 2.68
N VAL A 126 5.48 -17.64 1.49
CA VAL A 126 4.91 -18.53 0.46
C VAL A 126 4.79 -19.97 0.92
N ASP A 127 5.71 -20.43 1.77
CA ASP A 127 5.71 -21.81 2.32
C ASP A 127 4.99 -21.91 3.68
N ASP A 128 4.42 -20.80 4.19
CA ASP A 128 3.77 -20.77 5.48
C ASP A 128 2.29 -21.18 5.39
N PRO A 129 1.89 -22.35 5.95
CA PRO A 129 0.52 -22.84 5.82
C PRO A 129 -0.51 -22.01 6.60
N GLU A 130 -0.09 -21.13 7.52
CA GLU A 130 -0.99 -20.25 8.29
C GLU A 130 -1.33 -18.94 7.56
N VAL A 131 -0.71 -18.68 6.42
CA VAL A 131 -0.91 -17.47 5.64
C VAL A 131 -1.70 -17.75 4.38
N SER A 132 -2.77 -16.96 4.15
CA SER A 132 -3.55 -16.95 2.91
C SER A 132 -3.28 -15.69 2.11
N PHE A 133 -3.32 -15.81 0.79
CA PHE A 133 -3.08 -14.71 -0.15
C PHE A 133 -4.39 -14.31 -0.83
N PHE A 134 -4.65 -13.00 -0.92
CA PHE A 134 -5.80 -12.44 -1.63
C PHE A 134 -5.27 -11.43 -2.65
N LEU A 135 -5.35 -11.76 -3.93
CA LEU A 135 -4.55 -11.10 -4.95
C LEU A 135 -5.42 -10.48 -6.05
N PRO A 136 -5.11 -9.26 -6.52
CA PRO A 136 -5.77 -8.60 -7.63
C PRO A 136 -5.78 -9.45 -8.90
N LYS A 137 -6.97 -9.67 -9.46
CA LYS A 137 -7.17 -10.58 -10.59
C LYS A 137 -6.29 -10.26 -11.79
N LYS A 138 -6.31 -9.00 -12.25
CA LYS A 138 -5.66 -8.61 -13.51
C LYS A 138 -4.14 -8.74 -13.48
N ASP A 139 -3.53 -8.66 -12.29
CA ASP A 139 -2.09 -8.77 -12.11
C ASP A 139 -1.63 -10.19 -11.73
N PHE A 140 -2.48 -10.98 -11.08
CA PHE A 140 -2.04 -12.22 -10.43
C PHE A 140 -2.81 -13.48 -10.86
N GLU A 141 -3.83 -13.41 -11.71
CA GLU A 141 -4.55 -14.61 -12.14
C GLU A 141 -3.60 -15.58 -12.87
N GLY A 142 -3.40 -16.77 -12.30
CA GLY A 142 -2.48 -17.77 -12.84
C GLY A 142 -1.00 -17.59 -12.44
N ASP A 143 -0.67 -16.67 -11.56
CA ASP A 143 0.70 -16.48 -11.05
C ASP A 143 1.12 -17.67 -10.18
N LYS A 144 2.13 -18.41 -10.62
CA LYS A 144 2.64 -19.64 -9.98
C LYS A 144 3.60 -19.38 -8.82
N ARG A 145 3.93 -18.13 -8.52
CA ARG A 145 4.72 -17.79 -7.33
C ARG A 145 3.93 -17.98 -6.03
N PHE A 146 2.60 -18.00 -6.11
CA PHE A 146 1.70 -18.15 -4.98
C PHE A 146 1.09 -19.55 -4.91
N PRO A 147 0.88 -20.11 -3.70
CA PRO A 147 0.30 -21.45 -3.52
C PRO A 147 -1.19 -21.46 -3.88
N GLU A 148 -1.57 -22.32 -4.81
CA GLU A 148 -2.94 -22.37 -5.37
C GLU A 148 -4.01 -22.68 -4.30
N ASP A 149 -3.69 -23.52 -3.35
CA ASP A 149 -4.59 -23.96 -2.26
C ASP A 149 -4.87 -22.89 -1.20
N ARG A 150 -4.07 -21.82 -1.14
CA ARG A 150 -4.18 -20.72 -0.16
C ARG A 150 -4.27 -19.34 -0.82
N THR A 151 -4.53 -19.31 -2.13
CA THR A 151 -4.65 -18.06 -2.90
C THR A 151 -6.08 -17.87 -3.39
N VAL A 152 -6.64 -16.70 -3.07
CA VAL A 152 -7.94 -16.23 -3.55
C VAL A 152 -7.70 -15.06 -4.49
N ILE A 153 -8.26 -15.14 -5.68
CA ILE A 153 -8.25 -14.02 -6.64
C ILE A 153 -9.41 -13.10 -6.33
N ILE A 154 -9.11 -11.81 -6.16
CA ILE A 154 -10.09 -10.76 -5.83
C ILE A 154 -10.24 -9.77 -6.98
N ASP A 155 -11.38 -9.10 -7.01
CA ASP A 155 -11.69 -8.08 -8.01
C ASP A 155 -12.27 -6.85 -7.30
N ASP A 156 -12.57 -5.79 -8.07
CA ASP A 156 -13.18 -4.56 -7.57
C ASP A 156 -14.42 -4.84 -6.71
N GLY A 157 -14.53 -4.10 -5.59
CA GLY A 157 -15.63 -4.26 -4.64
C GLY A 157 -15.50 -5.47 -3.70
N PHE A 158 -14.38 -6.21 -3.71
CA PHE A 158 -14.14 -7.24 -2.69
C PHE A 158 -13.96 -6.60 -1.32
N VAL A 159 -14.57 -7.18 -0.28
CA VAL A 159 -14.50 -6.68 1.10
C VAL A 159 -13.86 -7.69 2.02
N PHE A 160 -12.76 -7.32 2.64
CA PHE A 160 -12.16 -8.09 3.74
C PHE A 160 -12.91 -7.82 5.03
N ASP A 161 -13.65 -8.80 5.55
CA ASP A 161 -14.18 -8.74 6.93
C ASP A 161 -13.14 -9.29 7.90
N LEU A 162 -12.49 -8.39 8.62
CA LEU A 162 -11.46 -8.74 9.62
C LEU A 162 -12.04 -8.97 11.02
N GLY A 163 -13.36 -8.93 11.15
CA GLY A 163 -14.07 -9.04 12.43
C GLY A 163 -14.17 -7.71 13.15
N GLY A 164 -15.12 -6.88 12.71
CA GLY A 164 -15.40 -5.53 13.23
C GLY A 164 -14.54 -4.42 12.67
N VAL A 165 -13.71 -4.73 11.69
CA VAL A 165 -13.03 -3.82 10.76
C VAL A 165 -13.22 -4.41 9.38
N LYS A 166 -13.63 -3.60 8.42
CA LYS A 166 -13.71 -4.00 7.02
C LYS A 166 -12.75 -3.18 6.18
N VAL A 167 -12.25 -3.81 5.12
CA VAL A 167 -11.36 -3.17 4.16
C VAL A 167 -11.87 -3.44 2.76
N ASP A 168 -12.23 -2.38 2.04
CA ASP A 168 -12.73 -2.44 0.67
C ASP A 168 -11.58 -2.42 -0.31
N ALA A 169 -11.59 -3.34 -1.27
CA ALA A 169 -10.66 -3.38 -2.38
C ALA A 169 -11.25 -2.62 -3.58
N ILE A 170 -10.52 -1.64 -4.09
CA ILE A 170 -10.97 -0.71 -5.13
C ILE A 170 -10.01 -0.82 -6.31
N ASP A 171 -10.51 -1.14 -7.51
CA ASP A 171 -9.71 -1.15 -8.75
C ASP A 171 -9.28 0.28 -9.11
N VAL A 172 -7.97 0.52 -9.11
CA VAL A 172 -7.34 1.78 -9.54
C VAL A 172 -6.27 1.45 -10.58
N GLN A 173 -6.70 0.77 -11.64
CA GLN A 173 -5.83 0.35 -12.74
C GLN A 173 -5.11 1.53 -13.39
N GLY A 174 -3.96 1.27 -14.02
CA GLY A 174 -3.23 2.26 -14.82
C GLY A 174 -1.73 2.25 -14.58
N HIS A 175 -1.27 2.30 -13.33
CA HIS A 175 0.13 2.03 -12.98
C HIS A 175 0.50 0.58 -13.37
N THR A 176 -0.34 -0.38 -12.97
CA THR A 176 -0.46 -1.70 -13.60
C THR A 176 -1.92 -1.97 -13.96
N PRO A 177 -2.22 -2.96 -14.81
CA PRO A 177 -3.60 -3.33 -15.11
C PRO A 177 -4.43 -3.76 -13.89
N GLY A 178 -3.79 -4.34 -12.87
CA GLY A 178 -4.43 -4.85 -11.67
C GLY A 178 -4.17 -4.04 -10.40
N SER A 179 -3.67 -2.80 -10.51
CA SER A 179 -3.47 -1.95 -9.33
C SER A 179 -4.74 -1.76 -8.55
N MET A 180 -4.67 -2.01 -7.23
CA MET A 180 -5.77 -1.83 -6.28
C MET A 180 -5.37 -0.92 -5.14
N ALA A 181 -6.36 -0.18 -4.62
CA ALA A 181 -6.29 0.53 -3.35
C ALA A 181 -7.20 -0.16 -2.32
N PHE A 182 -6.87 0.02 -1.03
CA PHE A 182 -7.58 -0.63 0.07
C PHE A 182 -8.05 0.42 1.08
N TYR A 183 -9.37 0.61 1.18
CA TYR A 183 -9.97 1.57 2.10
C TYR A 183 -10.44 0.90 3.39
N VAL A 184 -10.08 1.45 4.54
CA VAL A 184 -10.48 0.94 5.86
C VAL A 184 -11.74 1.66 6.34
N GLU A 185 -12.89 0.96 6.35
CA GLU A 185 -14.18 1.52 6.75
C GLU A 185 -14.12 2.17 8.15
N GLY A 186 -14.63 3.40 8.23
CA GLY A 186 -14.77 4.14 9.49
C GLY A 186 -13.45 4.62 10.11
N GLN A 187 -12.33 4.47 9.41
CA GLN A 187 -11.03 4.99 9.84
C GLN A 187 -10.46 6.05 8.88
N ASP A 188 -11.16 6.34 7.78
CA ASP A 188 -10.80 7.32 6.75
C ASP A 188 -9.35 7.16 6.25
N ALA A 189 -8.91 5.90 6.11
CA ALA A 189 -7.58 5.52 5.68
C ALA A 189 -7.63 4.73 4.37
N LEU A 190 -6.86 5.17 3.37
CA LEU A 190 -6.74 4.56 2.06
C LEU A 190 -5.27 4.16 1.82
N PHE A 191 -5.00 2.88 1.67
CA PHE A 191 -3.70 2.34 1.26
C PHE A 191 -3.70 2.18 -0.25
N SER A 192 -2.97 3.03 -0.96
CA SER A 192 -3.08 3.16 -2.41
C SER A 192 -1.97 2.45 -3.19
N GLY A 193 -0.95 1.91 -2.52
CA GLY A 193 0.25 1.47 -3.24
C GLY A 193 0.77 2.58 -4.14
N ASP A 194 1.02 2.26 -5.40
CA ASP A 194 1.47 3.20 -6.43
C ASP A 194 0.33 3.77 -7.28
N ALA A 195 -0.90 3.32 -7.04
CA ALA A 195 -2.05 3.64 -7.90
C ALA A 195 -2.33 5.14 -8.03
N VAL A 196 -2.04 5.95 -6.99
CA VAL A 196 -2.15 7.41 -7.04
C VAL A 196 -0.81 8.10 -6.75
N GLY A 197 0.27 7.32 -6.65
CA GLY A 197 1.61 7.78 -6.28
C GLY A 197 1.72 8.15 -4.79
N SER A 198 2.91 8.55 -4.39
CA SER A 198 3.24 8.94 -3.02
C SER A 198 3.64 10.41 -2.90
N GLY A 199 3.19 11.23 -3.86
CA GLY A 199 3.41 12.68 -3.93
C GLY A 199 4.51 13.13 -4.90
N SER A 200 5.27 12.24 -5.54
CA SER A 200 6.24 12.60 -6.60
C SER A 200 5.71 12.35 -8.02
N GLY A 201 4.52 11.82 -8.14
CA GLY A 201 3.84 11.46 -9.36
C GLY A 201 3.45 10.00 -9.42
N VAL A 202 2.28 9.72 -9.97
CA VAL A 202 1.91 8.36 -10.36
C VAL A 202 2.59 8.01 -11.68
N TRP A 203 3.29 6.88 -11.72
CA TRP A 203 4.03 6.45 -12.91
C TRP A 203 3.13 5.66 -13.84
N ILE A 204 2.98 6.15 -15.08
CA ILE A 204 2.17 5.53 -16.13
C ILE A 204 3.09 5.11 -17.28
N PHE A 205 3.17 3.81 -17.56
CA PHE A 205 4.20 3.26 -18.45
C PHE A 205 3.80 3.21 -19.94
N SER A 206 2.54 3.44 -20.27
CA SER A 206 2.04 3.34 -21.65
C SER A 206 0.82 4.21 -21.91
N LEU A 207 0.43 4.37 -23.17
CA LEU A 207 -0.83 5.02 -23.54
C LEU A 207 -2.05 4.23 -23.03
N ASP A 208 -2.02 2.91 -23.13
CA ASP A 208 -3.10 2.06 -22.61
C ASP A 208 -3.17 2.15 -21.08
N GLY A 209 -2.02 2.22 -20.40
CA GLY A 209 -1.95 2.47 -18.97
C GLY A 209 -2.60 3.80 -18.57
N PHE A 210 -2.40 4.86 -19.34
CA PHE A 210 -3.07 6.14 -19.10
C PHE A 210 -4.61 6.03 -19.25
N LYS A 211 -5.08 5.40 -20.32
CA LYS A 211 -6.52 5.16 -20.53
C LYS A 211 -7.14 4.26 -19.47
N GLN A 212 -6.35 3.38 -18.87
CA GLN A 212 -6.77 2.58 -17.71
C GLN A 212 -6.79 3.44 -16.44
N PHE A 213 -5.77 4.30 -16.25
CA PHE A 213 -5.66 5.18 -15.09
C PHE A 213 -6.84 6.18 -15.00
N GLU A 214 -7.23 6.78 -16.13
CA GLU A 214 -8.43 7.62 -16.21
C GLU A 214 -9.66 6.91 -15.62
N LYS A 215 -9.88 5.65 -16.00
CA LYS A 215 -11.01 4.85 -15.50
C LYS A 215 -10.82 4.44 -14.03
N GLY A 216 -9.63 4.04 -13.66
CA GLY A 216 -9.30 3.61 -12.29
C GLY A 216 -9.43 4.76 -11.30
N LEU A 217 -8.96 5.96 -11.66
CA LEU A 217 -9.09 7.15 -10.83
C LEU A 217 -10.54 7.58 -10.69
N ALA A 218 -11.32 7.53 -11.78
CA ALA A 218 -12.75 7.81 -11.73
C ALA A 218 -13.51 6.80 -10.85
N ASN A 219 -13.15 5.51 -10.90
CA ASN A 219 -13.71 4.49 -10.02
C ASN A 219 -13.39 4.78 -8.54
N LEU A 220 -12.15 5.13 -8.23
CA LEU A 220 -11.74 5.52 -6.87
C LEU A 220 -12.54 6.72 -6.36
N ILE A 221 -12.64 7.79 -7.16
CA ILE A 221 -13.41 9.01 -6.79
C ILE A 221 -14.87 8.64 -6.57
N ALA A 222 -15.49 7.88 -7.47
CA ALA A 222 -16.86 7.44 -7.34
C ALA A 222 -17.11 6.62 -6.06
N PHE A 223 -16.17 5.76 -5.67
CA PHE A 223 -16.22 5.03 -4.40
C PHE A 223 -16.14 5.98 -3.21
N LEU A 224 -15.16 6.89 -3.20
CA LEU A 224 -14.92 7.80 -2.07
C LEU A 224 -16.07 8.80 -1.88
N GLU A 225 -16.66 9.29 -2.95
CA GLU A 225 -17.78 10.24 -2.92
C GLU A 225 -19.15 9.58 -2.67
N ASN A 226 -19.25 8.25 -2.78
CA ASN A 226 -20.52 7.57 -2.57
C ASN A 226 -20.91 7.61 -1.07
N PRO A 227 -22.01 8.30 -0.70
CA PRO A 227 -22.44 8.42 0.70
C PRO A 227 -22.69 7.07 1.38
N ALA A 228 -23.01 6.02 0.62
CA ALA A 228 -23.24 4.68 1.16
C ALA A 228 -21.96 4.05 1.74
N ASN A 229 -20.77 4.46 1.30
CA ASN A 229 -19.50 3.97 1.77
C ASN A 229 -19.02 4.68 3.06
N GLY A 230 -19.69 5.77 3.46
CA GLY A 230 -19.46 6.45 4.73
C GLY A 230 -18.08 7.09 4.89
N VAL A 231 -17.39 7.40 3.78
CA VAL A 231 -16.07 8.05 3.79
C VAL A 231 -16.20 9.50 4.23
N ASN A 232 -15.39 9.91 5.19
CA ASN A 232 -15.27 11.33 5.56
C ASN A 232 -14.14 11.97 4.74
N LEU A 233 -14.50 12.62 3.62
CA LEU A 233 -13.55 13.20 2.68
C LEU A 233 -12.61 14.22 3.31
N ASP A 234 -13.07 14.99 4.32
CA ASP A 234 -12.26 16.00 5.02
C ASP A 234 -11.19 15.37 5.92
N LYS A 235 -11.35 14.10 6.29
CA LYS A 235 -10.43 13.35 7.15
C LYS A 235 -9.64 12.30 6.42
N LEU A 236 -10.00 12.03 5.16
CA LEU A 236 -9.33 11.01 4.38
C LEU A 236 -7.81 11.21 4.38
N THR A 237 -7.11 10.16 4.73
CA THR A 237 -5.64 10.09 4.62
C THR A 237 -5.28 8.98 3.65
N VAL A 238 -4.53 9.34 2.60
CA VAL A 238 -4.00 8.39 1.64
C VAL A 238 -2.58 8.02 2.07
N TYR A 239 -2.33 6.74 2.17
CA TYR A 239 -1.03 6.16 2.46
C TYR A 239 -0.47 5.54 1.17
N GLY A 240 0.47 6.25 0.54
CA GLY A 240 1.18 5.76 -0.64
C GLY A 240 2.32 4.80 -0.27
N ALA A 241 2.90 4.13 -1.27
CA ALA A 241 3.84 3.05 -1.02
C ALA A 241 5.29 3.50 -0.74
N HIS A 242 5.70 4.69 -1.18
CA HIS A 242 7.12 5.07 -1.11
C HIS A 242 7.38 6.20 -0.11
N ALA A 243 7.83 5.86 1.10
CA ALA A 243 8.08 6.81 2.19
C ALA A 243 9.07 7.93 1.81
N TRP A 244 10.10 7.63 1.02
CA TRP A 244 11.07 8.62 0.56
C TRP A 244 10.46 9.71 -0.32
N GLN A 245 9.32 9.46 -0.94
CA GLN A 245 8.58 10.44 -1.72
C GLN A 245 7.73 11.37 -0.86
N LYS A 246 7.46 11.00 0.40
CA LYS A 246 6.56 11.74 1.30
C LYS A 246 7.20 13.02 1.90
N GLY A 247 8.52 13.09 2.04
CA GLY A 247 9.25 13.98 2.97
C GLY A 247 8.96 15.47 2.88
N GLN A 248 8.69 16.04 1.70
CA GLN A 248 8.38 17.46 1.49
C GLN A 248 7.18 17.66 0.55
N LYS A 249 6.30 16.69 0.52
CA LYS A 249 5.23 16.57 -0.46
C LYS A 249 3.90 17.06 0.11
N PRO A 250 2.92 17.32 -0.75
CA PRO A 250 1.59 17.68 -0.31
C PRO A 250 1.02 16.60 0.60
N LYS A 251 0.06 16.99 1.41
CA LYS A 251 -0.75 16.03 2.12
C LYS A 251 -1.49 15.16 1.11
N LEU A 252 -1.36 13.85 1.27
CA LEU A 252 -2.10 12.90 0.44
C LEU A 252 -3.51 12.74 1.04
N ASP A 253 -4.48 13.42 0.45
CA ASP A 253 -5.88 13.49 0.90
C ASP A 253 -6.83 13.64 -0.30
N MET A 254 -8.10 13.92 -0.07
CA MET A 254 -9.07 14.07 -1.17
C MET A 254 -8.74 15.21 -2.13
N PRO A 255 -8.34 16.42 -1.69
CA PRO A 255 -7.83 17.46 -2.59
C PRO A 255 -6.71 17.00 -3.53
N PHE A 256 -5.75 16.21 -3.04
CA PHE A 256 -4.69 15.65 -3.88
C PHE A 256 -5.26 14.70 -4.96
N ILE A 257 -6.27 13.88 -4.63
CA ILE A 257 -6.93 13.00 -5.60
C ILE A 257 -7.67 13.83 -6.67
N TYR A 258 -8.30 14.94 -6.29
CA TYR A 258 -8.92 15.86 -7.25
C TYR A 258 -7.89 16.55 -8.14
N ASP A 259 -6.73 16.91 -7.61
CA ASP A 259 -5.64 17.46 -8.41
C ASP A 259 -5.11 16.43 -9.44
N LEU A 260 -5.05 15.14 -9.08
CA LEU A 260 -4.75 14.08 -10.05
C LEU A 260 -5.82 13.98 -11.15
N GLN A 261 -7.11 14.11 -10.80
CA GLN A 261 -8.19 14.15 -11.80
C GLN A 261 -8.03 15.38 -12.70
N GLY A 262 -7.70 16.55 -12.15
CA GLY A 262 -7.39 17.75 -12.93
C GLY A 262 -6.23 17.53 -13.91
N ALA A 263 -5.18 16.80 -13.53
CA ALA A 263 -4.08 16.46 -14.41
C ALA A 263 -4.54 15.51 -15.56
N VAL A 264 -5.40 14.55 -15.28
CA VAL A 264 -6.03 13.70 -16.30
C VAL A 264 -6.86 14.54 -17.27
N ASP A 265 -7.72 15.42 -16.74
CA ASP A 265 -8.59 16.29 -17.55
C ASP A 265 -7.79 17.23 -18.47
N ASP A 266 -6.69 17.78 -17.97
CA ASP A 266 -5.80 18.65 -18.75
C ASP A 266 -5.08 17.87 -19.88
N ILE A 267 -4.63 16.63 -19.58
CA ILE A 267 -4.05 15.72 -20.59
C ILE A 267 -5.10 15.38 -21.65
N GLU A 268 -6.31 15.00 -21.24
CA GLU A 268 -7.40 14.64 -22.13
C GLU A 268 -7.85 15.82 -23.02
N ALA A 269 -7.82 17.04 -22.49
CA ALA A 269 -8.13 18.27 -23.23
C ALA A 269 -6.97 18.78 -24.11
N ALA A 270 -5.81 18.10 -24.13
CA ALA A 270 -4.58 18.56 -24.79
C ALA A 270 -4.10 19.95 -24.29
N LYS A 271 -4.30 20.23 -23.01
CA LYS A 271 -3.92 21.49 -22.34
C LYS A 271 -2.90 21.26 -21.22
N ALA A 272 -2.43 20.03 -21.07
CA ALA A 272 -1.53 19.67 -19.98
C ALA A 272 -0.24 20.50 -19.99
N VAL A 273 0.11 21.00 -18.82
CA VAL A 273 1.42 21.59 -18.55
C VAL A 273 2.33 20.49 -18.01
N TRP A 274 3.54 20.41 -18.53
CA TRP A 274 4.49 19.40 -18.12
C TRP A 274 5.90 19.96 -18.00
N GLU A 275 6.73 19.29 -17.21
CA GLU A 275 8.16 19.57 -17.07
C GLU A 275 8.98 18.32 -17.35
N PRO A 276 10.18 18.43 -17.92
CA PRO A 276 11.05 17.27 -18.12
C PRO A 276 11.35 16.57 -16.80
N TYR A 277 11.27 15.24 -16.82
CA TYR A 277 11.60 14.39 -15.66
C TYR A 277 12.53 13.27 -16.09
N ARG A 278 13.59 13.00 -15.31
CA ARG A 278 14.62 12.02 -15.68
C ARG A 278 14.61 10.86 -14.72
N THR A 279 13.98 9.77 -15.13
CA THR A 279 14.03 8.48 -14.40
C THR A 279 15.09 7.53 -14.96
N GLY A 280 15.66 7.81 -16.13
CA GLY A 280 16.43 6.84 -16.91
C GLY A 280 15.55 5.93 -17.78
N MET A 281 14.24 5.99 -17.66
CA MET A 281 13.26 5.23 -18.44
C MET A 281 12.57 6.17 -19.46
N PRO A 282 12.70 5.91 -20.79
CA PRO A 282 12.13 6.81 -21.81
C PRO A 282 10.61 7.00 -21.71
N MET A 283 9.88 5.99 -21.19
CA MET A 283 8.44 6.06 -21.01
C MET A 283 8.01 6.93 -19.82
N LEU A 284 8.95 7.41 -19.02
CA LEU A 284 8.72 8.26 -17.84
C LEU A 284 9.62 9.49 -17.92
N ASN A 285 9.42 10.33 -18.96
CA ASN A 285 10.31 11.45 -19.26
C ASN A 285 9.72 12.83 -18.93
N ALA A 286 8.48 12.90 -18.47
CA ALA A 286 7.82 14.16 -18.12
C ALA A 286 6.88 14.00 -16.93
N ASN A 287 6.76 15.06 -16.14
CA ASN A 287 5.75 15.21 -15.10
C ASN A 287 4.66 16.16 -15.61
N PHE A 288 3.46 15.63 -15.80
CA PHE A 288 2.25 16.37 -16.12
C PHE A 288 1.58 16.77 -14.83
N LYS A 289 1.27 18.06 -14.65
CA LYS A 289 0.87 18.62 -13.37
C LYS A 289 -0.44 19.38 -13.42
N HIS A 290 -1.24 19.22 -12.36
CA HIS A 290 -2.35 20.08 -12.01
C HIS A 290 -2.40 20.22 -10.48
N GLY A 291 -2.34 21.45 -9.95
CA GLY A 291 -2.20 21.63 -8.50
C GLY A 291 -1.00 20.88 -7.94
N GLU A 292 -1.25 20.04 -6.95
CA GLU A 292 -0.26 19.15 -6.35
C GLU A 292 -0.24 17.76 -7.01
N GLY A 293 -1.23 17.45 -7.85
CA GLY A 293 -1.33 16.19 -8.57
C GLY A 293 -0.28 16.11 -9.70
N THR A 294 0.41 14.98 -9.78
CA THR A 294 1.44 14.75 -10.80
C THR A 294 1.28 13.37 -11.44
N ILE A 295 1.31 13.34 -12.78
CA ILE A 295 1.37 12.11 -13.56
C ILE A 295 2.72 12.08 -14.26
N THR A 296 3.56 11.10 -13.95
CA THR A 296 4.84 10.87 -14.62
C THR A 296 4.61 9.94 -15.80
N TRP A 297 4.78 10.47 -17.01
CA TRP A 297 4.44 9.78 -18.25
C TRP A 297 5.34 10.21 -19.42
N SER A 298 5.14 9.59 -20.58
CA SER A 298 5.88 9.88 -21.82
C SER A 298 5.23 11.02 -22.61
N THR A 299 6.03 12.01 -23.00
CA THR A 299 5.60 13.04 -23.96
C THR A 299 5.22 12.47 -25.32
N ASP A 300 5.88 11.38 -25.76
CA ASP A 300 5.52 10.67 -26.99
C ASP A 300 4.12 10.03 -26.90
N SER A 301 3.79 9.46 -25.75
CA SER A 301 2.46 8.88 -25.50
C SER A 301 1.39 9.97 -25.43
N TYR A 302 1.71 11.11 -24.82
CA TYR A 302 0.83 12.27 -24.80
C TYR A 302 0.56 12.80 -26.22
N ALA A 303 1.59 12.96 -27.06
CA ALA A 303 1.43 13.36 -28.45
C ALA A 303 0.58 12.38 -29.26
N LYS A 304 0.73 11.07 -29.03
CA LYS A 304 -0.12 10.04 -29.65
C LYS A 304 -1.59 10.16 -29.22
N LEU A 305 -1.85 10.37 -27.93
CA LEU A 305 -3.19 10.59 -27.41
C LEU A 305 -3.85 11.81 -28.07
N CYS A 306 -3.11 12.93 -28.18
CA CYS A 306 -3.60 14.14 -28.84
C CYS A 306 -3.86 13.90 -30.34
N ALA A 307 -2.99 13.18 -31.04
CA ALA A 307 -3.16 12.83 -32.44
C ALA A 307 -4.39 11.94 -32.69
N GLU A 308 -4.71 11.00 -31.80
CA GLU A 308 -5.95 10.21 -31.86
C GLU A 308 -7.20 11.10 -31.83
N LYS A 309 -7.10 12.29 -31.22
CA LYS A 309 -8.17 13.31 -31.14
C LYS A 309 -8.11 14.35 -32.25
N GLY A 310 -7.17 14.23 -33.18
CA GLY A 310 -6.95 15.19 -34.26
C GLY A 310 -6.30 16.50 -33.77
N ILE A 311 -5.63 16.50 -32.62
CA ILE A 311 -4.95 17.66 -32.05
C ILE A 311 -3.45 17.49 -32.23
N GLU A 312 -2.81 18.48 -32.86
CA GLU A 312 -1.35 18.55 -32.94
C GLU A 312 -0.80 19.36 -31.77
N VAL A 313 0.12 18.76 -31.00
CA VAL A 313 0.79 19.42 -29.86
C VAL A 313 2.26 19.60 -30.18
N ALA A 314 2.79 20.81 -29.96
CA ALA A 314 4.21 21.05 -30.03
C ALA A 314 4.87 20.55 -28.71
N LEU A 315 5.69 19.52 -28.83
CA LEU A 315 6.56 19.07 -27.72
C LEU A 315 7.80 19.99 -27.76
N THR A 316 7.72 21.15 -27.08
CA THR A 316 8.90 21.99 -26.88
C THR A 316 9.73 21.40 -25.75
N GLU A 317 11.01 21.12 -26.04
CA GLU A 317 12.02 20.71 -25.05
C GLU A 317 12.27 21.79 -24.00
#